data_10a54fd7256ca0ba8fbfa22fd34fe2d8
#
_entry.id   10a54fd7256ca0ba8fbfa22fd34fe2d8
#
_cell.length_a   1.000
_cell.length_b   1.000
_cell.length_c   1.000
_cell.angle_alpha   90.00
_cell.angle_beta   90.00
_cell.angle_gamma   90.00
#
_symmetry.space_group_name_H-M   'P 1'
#
loop_
_entity.id
_entity.type
_entity.pdbx_description
1 polymer ?
#
loop_
_entity_poly.entity_id
_entity_poly.type
_entity_poly.pdbx_seq_one_letter_code
_entity_poly.pdbx_strand_id
1 'polypeptide(L)'
;FTDQKLKNKITINYKENKDYIKLANKNIPSNAPLDVKAPKLMKVDPKKKMVAITLDDGPHKTLTERAMNAFEKYNGRGTFFELGQNMNLYPDIVKSVYERGHEIASHTYQHAQLTKLDATALDEEIKKTQEACFKACGTEPTLIRPPYGAKNDTVKSAFYSYGLSMILWDGDTEDWRYSKVTNGAQIVCDNIIRDAKSKTGDGNIVLIHDIHENSVAGLEMALDQLSKEGYQFVTVSDLIKYKGHSEYR
;
A
#
# COMPACT_ATOMS: atom_id res chain seq x y z
N PHE A 1 11.92 5.52 -25.42
CA PHE A 1 11.47 4.25 -24.84
C PHE A 1 9.96 4.25 -24.91
N THR A 2 9.37 3.34 -25.69
CA THR A 2 7.95 3.35 -25.97
C THR A 2 7.19 2.70 -24.81
N ASP A 3 6.09 3.35 -24.43
CA ASP A 3 5.07 2.99 -23.43
C ASP A 3 4.69 1.48 -23.43
N GLN A 4 4.79 0.82 -24.60
CA GLN A 4 4.47 -0.59 -24.81
C GLN A 4 5.49 -1.56 -24.17
N LYS A 5 6.79 -1.18 -24.11
CA LYS A 5 7.84 -2.01 -23.46
C LYS A 5 7.68 -2.00 -21.94
N LEU A 6 7.25 -0.87 -21.37
CA LEU A 6 6.97 -0.73 -19.95
C LEU A 6 5.72 -1.51 -19.55
N LYS A 7 4.64 -1.39 -20.33
CA LYS A 7 3.39 -2.17 -20.15
C LYS A 7 3.64 -3.67 -20.23
N ASN A 8 4.48 -4.13 -21.16
CA ASN A 8 4.86 -5.53 -21.27
C ASN A 8 5.69 -6.01 -20.07
N LYS A 9 6.59 -5.18 -19.54
CA LYS A 9 7.40 -5.51 -18.35
C LYS A 9 6.55 -5.63 -17.07
N ILE A 10 5.58 -4.73 -16.90
CA ILE A 10 4.62 -4.76 -15.78
C ILE A 10 3.70 -5.97 -15.89
N THR A 11 3.22 -6.28 -17.10
CA THR A 11 2.36 -7.46 -17.36
C THR A 11 3.14 -8.76 -17.15
N ILE A 12 4.42 -8.80 -17.47
CA ILE A 12 5.30 -9.96 -17.25
C ILE A 12 5.52 -10.15 -15.74
N ASN A 13 5.89 -9.10 -15.00
CA ASN A 13 6.06 -9.19 -13.54
C ASN A 13 4.76 -9.61 -12.81
N TYR A 14 3.61 -9.13 -13.24
CA TYR A 14 2.32 -9.54 -12.68
C TYR A 14 2.00 -11.01 -12.99
N LYS A 15 2.34 -11.49 -14.18
CA LYS A 15 2.14 -12.88 -14.59
C LYS A 15 3.14 -13.83 -13.89
N GLU A 16 4.39 -13.42 -13.78
CA GLU A 16 5.43 -14.14 -13.05
C GLU A 16 5.15 -14.16 -11.55
N ASN A 17 4.65 -13.07 -10.96
CA ASN A 17 4.21 -13.05 -9.56
C ASN A 17 3.00 -13.97 -9.32
N LYS A 18 2.06 -14.08 -10.26
CA LYS A 18 0.98 -15.07 -10.17
C LYS A 18 1.47 -16.51 -10.21
N ASP A 19 2.51 -16.77 -11.02
CA ASP A 19 3.14 -18.07 -11.11
C ASP A 19 4.11 -18.31 -9.94
N TYR A 20 4.74 -17.26 -9.41
CA TYR A 20 5.54 -17.28 -8.17
C TYR A 20 4.66 -17.55 -6.94
N ILE A 21 3.49 -16.95 -6.84
CA ILE A 21 2.49 -17.26 -5.79
C ILE A 21 2.03 -18.71 -5.91
N LYS A 22 1.85 -19.25 -7.12
CA LYS A 22 1.56 -20.67 -7.33
C LYS A 22 2.74 -21.60 -6.97
N LEU A 23 3.96 -21.16 -7.19
CA LEU A 23 5.19 -21.89 -6.85
C LEU A 23 5.50 -21.77 -5.34
N ALA A 24 5.32 -20.60 -4.74
CA ALA A 24 5.45 -20.39 -3.30
C ALA A 24 4.42 -21.24 -2.53
N ASN A 25 3.18 -21.34 -3.02
CA ASN A 25 2.18 -22.23 -2.44
C ASN A 25 2.50 -23.73 -2.56
N LYS A 26 3.46 -24.12 -3.41
CA LYS A 26 3.97 -25.50 -3.49
C LYS A 26 5.13 -25.78 -2.52
N ASN A 27 5.81 -24.75 -2.05
CA ASN A 27 6.98 -24.85 -1.16
C ASN A 27 6.76 -24.13 0.18
N ILE A 28 5.52 -24.09 0.69
CA ILE A 28 5.21 -23.50 2.00
C ILE A 28 6.04 -24.23 3.05
N PRO A 29 7.01 -23.57 3.72
CA PRO A 29 7.69 -24.17 4.85
C PRO A 29 6.67 -24.56 5.90
N SER A 30 6.93 -25.64 6.65
CA SER A 30 6.08 -26.17 7.71
C SER A 30 5.70 -25.19 8.83
N ASN A 31 6.13 -23.94 8.75
CA ASN A 31 5.90 -22.84 9.68
C ASN A 31 4.98 -21.73 9.13
N ALA A 32 4.28 -21.96 8.00
CA ALA A 32 3.26 -21.02 7.53
C ALA A 32 2.10 -20.94 8.55
N PRO A 33 1.48 -19.75 8.75
CA PRO A 33 0.33 -19.63 9.65
C PRO A 33 -0.77 -20.58 9.20
N LEU A 34 -1.14 -21.51 10.09
CA LEU A 34 -2.00 -22.65 9.80
C LEU A 34 -3.47 -22.31 9.45
N ASP A 35 -3.85 -21.04 9.38
CA ASP A 35 -5.25 -20.63 9.18
C ASP A 35 -5.36 -19.26 8.46
N VAL A 36 -4.71 -19.08 7.33
CA VAL A 36 -4.86 -17.87 6.49
C VAL A 36 -5.85 -18.16 5.37
N LYS A 37 -6.92 -17.36 5.30
CA LYS A 37 -7.96 -17.48 4.26
C LYS A 37 -7.52 -16.76 2.99
N ALA A 38 -8.02 -17.23 1.84
CA ALA A 38 -7.82 -16.52 0.58
C ALA A 38 -8.41 -15.09 0.63
N PRO A 39 -7.73 -14.08 0.04
CA PRO A 39 -8.17 -12.70 0.11
C PRO A 39 -9.50 -12.48 -0.60
N LYS A 40 -10.37 -11.66 0.01
CA LYS A 40 -11.66 -11.26 -0.55
C LYS A 40 -11.44 -10.16 -1.58
N LEU A 41 -11.18 -10.53 -2.83
CA LEU A 41 -10.94 -9.57 -3.91
C LEU A 41 -12.18 -8.74 -4.22
N MET A 42 -11.98 -7.44 -4.51
CA MET A 42 -13.05 -6.57 -4.99
C MET A 42 -13.25 -6.71 -6.51
N LYS A 43 -14.46 -6.39 -6.96
CA LYS A 43 -14.76 -6.27 -8.40
C LYS A 43 -14.58 -4.82 -8.83
N VAL A 44 -13.58 -4.55 -9.66
CA VAL A 44 -13.29 -3.22 -10.19
C VAL A 44 -14.02 -3.00 -11.52
N ASP A 45 -14.68 -1.84 -11.67
CA ASP A 45 -15.26 -1.39 -12.93
C ASP A 45 -14.28 -0.40 -13.60
N PRO A 46 -13.60 -0.76 -14.70
CA PRO A 46 -12.58 0.08 -15.33
C PRO A 46 -13.11 1.38 -15.94
N LYS A 47 -14.43 1.53 -16.08
CA LYS A 47 -15.08 2.73 -16.63
C LYS A 47 -15.31 3.83 -15.60
N LYS A 48 -15.26 3.49 -14.31
CA LYS A 48 -15.42 4.47 -13.22
C LYS A 48 -14.12 5.19 -12.92
N LYS A 49 -14.23 6.37 -12.32
CA LYS A 49 -13.08 7.06 -11.71
C LYS A 49 -12.50 6.20 -10.60
N MET A 50 -11.17 6.20 -10.47
CA MET A 50 -10.45 5.44 -9.45
C MET A 50 -9.49 6.33 -8.67
N VAL A 51 -9.32 6.01 -7.40
CA VAL A 51 -8.25 6.56 -6.56
C VAL A 51 -7.70 5.43 -5.70
N ALA A 52 -6.38 5.35 -5.58
CA ALA A 52 -5.70 4.50 -4.60
C ALA A 52 -5.30 5.38 -3.41
N ILE A 53 -6.04 5.26 -2.30
CA ILE A 53 -5.63 5.90 -1.04
C ILE A 53 -4.76 4.89 -0.30
N THR A 54 -3.55 5.32 0.04
CA THR A 54 -2.50 4.49 0.63
C THR A 54 -2.17 4.97 2.02
N LEU A 55 -1.88 4.02 2.91
CA LEU A 55 -1.68 4.26 4.33
C LEU A 55 -0.30 3.77 4.73
N ASP A 56 0.52 4.67 5.27
CA ASP A 56 1.90 4.39 5.67
C ASP A 56 2.02 4.24 7.20
N ASP A 57 3.10 3.61 7.65
CA ASP A 57 3.55 3.45 9.04
C ASP A 57 2.76 2.45 9.90
N GLY A 58 1.67 1.86 9.39
CA GLY A 58 0.93 0.82 10.09
C GLY A 58 1.71 -0.51 10.25
N PRO A 59 1.03 -1.56 10.73
CA PRO A 59 -0.32 -1.51 11.28
C PRO A 59 -0.38 -0.84 12.66
N HIS A 60 -1.47 -0.15 12.92
CA HIS A 60 -1.81 0.40 14.23
C HIS A 60 -2.90 -0.44 14.90
N LYS A 61 -2.80 -0.63 16.21
CA LYS A 61 -3.65 -1.53 17.01
C LYS A 61 -5.16 -1.42 16.75
N THR A 62 -5.66 -0.23 16.44
CA THR A 62 -7.11 0.03 16.28
C THR A 62 -7.43 0.82 15.00
N LEU A 63 -6.53 1.71 14.57
CA LEU A 63 -6.83 2.62 13.48
C LEU A 63 -6.75 1.94 12.11
N THR A 64 -5.87 0.96 11.93
CA THR A 64 -5.78 0.16 10.69
C THR A 64 -7.09 -0.59 10.43
N GLU A 65 -7.68 -1.21 11.47
CA GLU A 65 -8.98 -1.88 11.32
C GLU A 65 -10.11 -0.90 10.97
N ARG A 66 -10.11 0.27 11.62
CA ARG A 66 -11.07 1.33 11.32
C ARG A 66 -10.94 1.85 9.89
N ALA A 67 -9.72 2.03 9.39
CA ALA A 67 -9.46 2.40 8.00
C ALA A 67 -9.98 1.34 7.02
N MET A 68 -9.73 0.04 7.28
CA MET A 68 -10.30 -1.04 6.47
C MET A 68 -11.83 -0.97 6.43
N ASN A 69 -12.48 -0.80 7.58
CA ASN A 69 -13.94 -0.69 7.67
C ASN A 69 -14.47 0.49 6.85
N ALA A 70 -13.76 1.62 6.85
CA ALA A 70 -14.12 2.80 6.06
C ALA A 70 -14.12 2.51 4.56
N PHE A 71 -13.11 1.86 4.03
CA PHE A 71 -13.06 1.45 2.62
C PHE A 71 -14.17 0.47 2.27
N GLU A 72 -14.38 -0.56 3.10
CA GLU A 72 -15.35 -1.62 2.82
C GLU A 72 -16.79 -1.16 2.81
N LYS A 73 -17.13 -0.11 3.58
CA LYS A 73 -18.44 0.55 3.54
C LYS A 73 -18.84 0.96 2.11
N TYR A 74 -17.86 1.26 1.26
CA TYR A 74 -18.06 1.66 -0.14
C TYR A 74 -17.59 0.57 -1.11
N ASN A 75 -17.48 -0.68 -0.67
CA ASN A 75 -16.93 -1.82 -1.44
C ASN A 75 -15.51 -1.56 -1.96
N GLY A 76 -14.76 -0.68 -1.33
CA GLY A 76 -13.41 -0.30 -1.69
C GLY A 76 -12.33 -1.12 -0.97
N ARG A 77 -11.09 -0.92 -1.40
CA ARG A 77 -9.88 -1.45 -0.78
C ARG A 77 -8.80 -0.39 -0.77
N GLY A 78 -7.97 -0.39 0.28
CA GLY A 78 -6.77 0.44 0.39
C GLY A 78 -5.50 -0.38 0.22
N THR A 79 -4.37 0.31 0.06
CA THR A 79 -3.02 -0.28 0.11
C THR A 79 -2.31 0.22 1.35
N PHE A 80 -1.86 -0.71 2.18
CA PHE A 80 -1.22 -0.44 3.46
C PHE A 80 0.27 -0.69 3.34
N PHE A 81 1.08 0.38 3.37
CA PHE A 81 2.53 0.33 3.41
C PHE A 81 2.98 0.21 4.86
N GLU A 82 3.12 -1.01 5.32
CA GLU A 82 3.31 -1.32 6.73
C GLU A 82 4.79 -1.48 7.09
N LEU A 83 5.16 -1.09 8.31
CA LEU A 83 6.48 -1.30 8.88
C LEU A 83 6.63 -2.73 9.39
N GLY A 84 7.72 -3.41 9.03
CA GLY A 84 7.97 -4.79 9.44
C GLY A 84 8.00 -4.99 10.96
N GLN A 85 8.53 -4.03 11.72
CA GLN A 85 8.48 -4.06 13.19
C GLN A 85 7.04 -4.04 13.73
N ASN A 86 6.13 -3.26 13.11
CA ASN A 86 4.72 -3.20 13.49
C ASN A 86 3.96 -4.44 13.05
N MET A 87 4.31 -5.03 11.89
CA MET A 87 3.78 -6.33 11.48
C MET A 87 4.08 -7.42 12.52
N ASN A 88 5.28 -7.42 13.12
CA ASN A 88 5.63 -8.35 14.20
C ASN A 88 4.86 -8.08 15.49
N LEU A 89 4.50 -6.83 15.78
CA LEU A 89 3.70 -6.47 16.96
C LEU A 89 2.21 -6.82 16.81
N TYR A 90 1.67 -6.72 15.59
CA TYR A 90 0.26 -6.88 15.29
C TYR A 90 0.00 -7.85 14.12
N PRO A 91 0.51 -9.09 14.18
CA PRO A 91 0.40 -10.05 13.07
C PRO A 91 -1.05 -10.38 12.69
N ASP A 92 -1.97 -10.37 13.66
CA ASP A 92 -3.38 -10.61 13.39
C ASP A 92 -4.03 -9.49 12.57
N ILE A 93 -3.56 -8.24 12.72
CA ILE A 93 -4.03 -7.12 11.90
C ILE A 93 -3.51 -7.27 10.47
N VAL A 94 -2.22 -7.60 10.29
CA VAL A 94 -1.64 -7.90 8.96
C VAL A 94 -2.42 -9.00 8.25
N LYS A 95 -2.69 -10.10 8.97
CA LYS A 95 -3.53 -11.19 8.47
C LYS A 95 -4.92 -10.70 8.07
N SER A 96 -5.55 -9.85 8.87
CA SER A 96 -6.87 -9.27 8.59
C SER A 96 -6.85 -8.38 7.34
N VAL A 97 -5.82 -7.52 7.17
CA VAL A 97 -5.63 -6.70 5.95
C VAL A 97 -5.61 -7.60 4.72
N TYR A 98 -4.83 -8.66 4.74
CA TYR A 98 -4.73 -9.61 3.63
C TYR A 98 -6.05 -10.34 3.35
N GLU A 99 -6.65 -10.99 4.34
CA GLU A 99 -7.87 -11.81 4.19
C GLU A 99 -9.08 -10.98 3.73
N ARG A 100 -9.16 -9.72 4.16
CA ARG A 100 -10.20 -8.78 3.76
C ARG A 100 -9.97 -8.21 2.35
N GLY A 101 -8.85 -8.56 1.71
CA GLY A 101 -8.53 -8.22 0.32
C GLY A 101 -8.01 -6.81 0.12
N HIS A 102 -7.54 -6.15 1.18
CA HIS A 102 -6.69 -4.98 1.06
C HIS A 102 -5.29 -5.40 0.63
N GLU A 103 -4.52 -4.48 0.07
CA GLU A 103 -3.16 -4.75 -0.36
C GLU A 103 -2.18 -4.40 0.75
N ILE A 104 -1.29 -5.35 1.06
CA ILE A 104 -0.16 -5.13 1.95
C ILE A 104 1.06 -4.79 1.11
N ALA A 105 1.73 -3.71 1.47
CA ALA A 105 2.98 -3.25 0.87
C ALA A 105 4.03 -3.01 1.95
N SER A 106 5.30 -2.99 1.56
CA SER A 106 6.41 -2.77 2.48
C SER A 106 6.67 -1.27 2.68
N HIS A 107 6.83 -0.84 3.93
CA HIS A 107 7.38 0.48 4.26
C HIS A 107 8.73 0.36 4.99
N THR A 108 9.50 -0.70 4.69
CA THR A 108 10.73 -1.11 5.37
C THR A 108 10.50 -1.62 6.80
N TYR A 109 11.58 -2.00 7.50
CA TYR A 109 11.40 -2.63 8.81
C TYR A 109 11.16 -1.62 9.93
N GLN A 110 11.98 -0.57 10.04
CA GLN A 110 11.94 0.41 11.14
C GLN A 110 11.89 1.87 10.69
N HIS A 111 11.46 2.13 9.45
CA HIS A 111 11.35 3.48 8.88
C HIS A 111 12.70 4.20 8.75
N ALA A 112 13.78 3.46 8.45
CA ALA A 112 15.11 4.05 8.30
C ALA A 112 15.22 4.86 6.99
N GLN A 113 16.02 5.93 6.99
CA GLN A 113 16.34 6.65 5.76
C GLN A 113 17.34 5.82 4.92
N LEU A 114 16.83 5.00 4.00
CA LEU A 114 17.56 3.97 3.26
C LEU A 114 18.79 4.49 2.53
N THR A 115 18.76 5.73 2.04
CA THR A 115 19.89 6.35 1.32
C THR A 115 21.12 6.61 2.20
N LYS A 116 21.01 6.46 3.51
CA LYS A 116 22.10 6.60 4.49
C LYS A 116 22.63 5.28 5.02
N LEU A 117 22.02 4.17 4.65
CA LEU A 117 22.39 2.85 5.09
C LEU A 117 23.50 2.26 4.22
N ASP A 118 24.33 1.41 4.82
CA ASP A 118 25.21 0.54 4.07
C ASP A 118 24.41 -0.63 3.44
N ALA A 119 25.05 -1.42 2.60
CA ALA A 119 24.39 -2.49 1.86
C ALA A 119 23.79 -3.56 2.78
N THR A 120 24.42 -3.87 3.90
CA THR A 120 23.94 -4.88 4.85
C THR A 120 22.70 -4.39 5.59
N ALA A 121 22.74 -3.16 6.11
CA ALA A 121 21.59 -2.58 6.79
C ALA A 121 20.40 -2.35 5.85
N LEU A 122 20.65 -1.97 4.59
CA LEU A 122 19.61 -1.84 3.57
C LEU A 122 18.95 -3.19 3.26
N ASP A 123 19.74 -4.26 3.11
CA ASP A 123 19.25 -5.62 2.90
C ASP A 123 18.38 -6.09 4.09
N GLU A 124 18.82 -5.83 5.31
CA GLU A 124 18.06 -6.16 6.53
C GLU A 124 16.71 -5.46 6.62
N GLU A 125 16.63 -4.17 6.26
CA GLU A 125 15.36 -3.41 6.22
C GLU A 125 14.33 -4.04 5.27
N ILE A 126 14.79 -4.54 4.13
CA ILE A 126 13.91 -5.20 3.16
C ILE A 126 13.54 -6.60 3.64
N LYS A 127 14.54 -7.43 3.90
CA LYS A 127 14.38 -8.85 4.23
C LYS A 127 13.52 -9.07 5.47
N LYS A 128 13.80 -8.35 6.57
CA LYS A 128 13.03 -8.48 7.82
C LYS A 128 11.55 -8.12 7.63
N THR A 129 11.23 -7.18 6.73
CA THR A 129 9.84 -6.82 6.43
C THR A 129 9.15 -7.91 5.62
N GLN A 130 9.81 -8.49 4.60
CA GLN A 130 9.29 -9.63 3.85
C GLN A 130 8.99 -10.81 4.79
N GLU A 131 9.95 -11.16 5.65
CA GLU A 131 9.80 -12.24 6.64
C GLU A 131 8.65 -11.98 7.63
N ALA A 132 8.50 -10.74 8.12
CA ALA A 132 7.42 -10.37 9.04
C ALA A 132 6.03 -10.52 8.39
N CYS A 133 5.88 -10.05 7.16
CA CYS A 133 4.65 -10.19 6.41
C CYS A 133 4.33 -11.66 6.12
N PHE A 134 5.30 -12.42 5.63
CA PHE A 134 5.12 -13.84 5.34
C PHE A 134 4.70 -14.62 6.59
N LYS A 135 5.35 -14.34 7.72
CA LYS A 135 5.01 -14.98 9.01
C LYS A 135 3.57 -14.66 9.45
N ALA A 136 3.09 -13.46 9.18
CA ALA A 136 1.75 -13.01 9.59
C ALA A 136 0.64 -13.54 8.69
N CYS A 137 0.81 -13.52 7.36
CA CYS A 137 -0.26 -13.83 6.41
C CYS A 137 0.11 -14.80 5.27
N GLY A 138 1.32 -15.39 5.29
CA GLY A 138 1.74 -16.42 4.32
C GLY A 138 2.07 -15.87 2.92
N THR A 139 2.20 -14.54 2.77
CA THR A 139 2.62 -13.91 1.53
C THR A 139 3.64 -12.79 1.80
N GLU A 140 4.41 -12.43 0.78
CA GLU A 140 5.36 -11.32 0.84
C GLU A 140 4.81 -10.12 0.05
N PRO A 141 5.09 -8.87 0.49
CA PRO A 141 4.77 -7.69 -0.29
C PRO A 141 5.47 -7.71 -1.64
N THR A 142 4.82 -7.19 -2.68
CA THR A 142 5.40 -6.98 -4.01
C THR A 142 5.64 -5.49 -4.30
N LEU A 143 5.07 -4.63 -3.47
CA LEU A 143 5.23 -3.18 -3.53
C LEU A 143 6.02 -2.70 -2.32
N ILE A 144 6.83 -1.67 -2.52
CA ILE A 144 7.59 -1.00 -1.46
C ILE A 144 7.56 0.51 -1.64
N ARG A 145 7.40 1.22 -0.53
CA ARG A 145 7.57 2.67 -0.48
C ARG A 145 8.75 3.00 0.42
N PRO A 146 9.78 3.71 -0.09
CA PRO A 146 10.89 4.11 0.77
C PRO A 146 10.43 5.20 1.75
N PRO A 147 10.81 5.13 3.03
CA PRO A 147 10.58 6.19 3.99
C PRO A 147 11.04 7.56 3.47
N TYR A 148 10.24 8.60 3.72
CA TYR A 148 10.49 9.98 3.26
C TYR A 148 10.51 10.13 1.72
N GLY A 149 10.13 9.12 0.95
CA GLY A 149 10.33 9.08 -0.50
C GLY A 149 11.81 9.07 -0.92
N ALA A 150 12.73 8.84 0.04
CA ALA A 150 14.17 8.95 -0.18
C ALA A 150 14.71 7.76 -0.98
N LYS A 151 15.27 8.04 -2.14
CA LYS A 151 15.74 7.04 -3.11
C LYS A 151 17.04 7.46 -3.78
N ASN A 152 17.86 6.48 -4.13
CA ASN A 152 18.99 6.58 -5.03
C ASN A 152 19.11 5.26 -5.82
N ASP A 153 20.10 5.13 -6.70
CA ASP A 153 20.22 3.95 -7.54
C ASP A 153 20.56 2.69 -6.74
N THR A 154 21.28 2.81 -5.62
CA THR A 154 21.56 1.70 -4.71
C THR A 154 20.27 1.16 -4.10
N VAL A 155 19.40 2.03 -3.57
CA VAL A 155 18.09 1.66 -3.00
C VAL A 155 17.20 1.02 -4.05
N LYS A 156 17.14 1.61 -5.26
CA LYS A 156 16.34 1.03 -6.36
C LYS A 156 16.85 -0.36 -6.76
N SER A 157 18.17 -0.52 -6.88
CA SER A 157 18.77 -1.81 -7.23
C SER A 157 18.49 -2.87 -6.17
N ALA A 158 18.54 -2.50 -4.89
CA ALA A 158 18.18 -3.41 -3.80
C ALA A 158 16.71 -3.85 -3.91
N PHE A 159 15.76 -2.92 -4.13
CA PHE A 159 14.35 -3.28 -4.33
C PHE A 159 14.15 -4.24 -5.49
N TYR A 160 14.79 -3.97 -6.63
CA TYR A 160 14.72 -4.86 -7.80
C TYR A 160 15.25 -6.25 -7.53
N SER A 161 16.31 -6.41 -6.71
CA SER A 161 16.87 -7.71 -6.36
C SER A 161 15.89 -8.58 -5.56
N TYR A 162 14.96 -7.96 -4.84
CA TYR A 162 13.86 -8.62 -4.12
C TYR A 162 12.56 -8.73 -4.94
N GLY A 163 12.56 -8.30 -6.21
CA GLY A 163 11.35 -8.28 -7.04
C GLY A 163 10.30 -7.24 -6.62
N LEU A 164 10.70 -6.25 -5.82
CA LEU A 164 9.83 -5.20 -5.32
C LEU A 164 9.68 -4.05 -6.31
N SER A 165 8.45 -3.61 -6.52
CA SER A 165 8.14 -2.39 -7.28
C SER A 165 8.04 -1.20 -6.34
N MET A 166 8.86 -0.15 -6.59
CA MET A 166 8.85 1.06 -5.79
C MET A 166 7.64 1.93 -6.14
N ILE A 167 6.85 2.31 -5.15
CA ILE A 167 5.67 3.16 -5.30
C ILE A 167 5.87 4.45 -4.49
N LEU A 168 5.66 5.59 -5.14
CA LEU A 168 5.54 6.89 -4.48
C LEU A 168 4.07 7.32 -4.45
N TRP A 169 3.79 8.61 -4.49
CA TRP A 169 2.44 9.18 -4.47
C TRP A 169 2.31 10.35 -5.43
N ASP A 170 1.07 10.65 -5.81
CA ASP A 170 0.71 11.82 -6.61
C ASP A 170 0.29 13.00 -5.74
N GLY A 171 -0.35 12.71 -4.61
CA GLY A 171 -0.78 13.65 -3.60
C GLY A 171 -0.29 13.28 -2.21
N ASP A 172 0.31 14.26 -1.52
CA ASP A 172 0.71 14.16 -0.12
C ASP A 172 -0.23 15.04 0.71
N THR A 173 -1.03 14.40 1.54
CA THR A 173 -2.01 15.14 2.36
C THR A 173 -1.37 15.86 3.53
N GLU A 174 -0.12 15.57 3.84
CA GLU A 174 0.60 16.06 5.02
C GLU A 174 -0.19 15.86 6.33
N ASP A 175 -0.99 14.81 6.42
CA ASP A 175 -1.95 14.52 7.49
C ASP A 175 -1.31 14.45 8.88
N TRP A 176 -0.06 14.01 8.95
CA TRP A 176 0.75 13.97 10.16
C TRP A 176 0.88 15.35 10.83
N ARG A 177 0.86 16.45 10.07
CA ARG A 177 0.89 17.83 10.59
C ARG A 177 -0.38 18.18 11.35
N TYR A 178 -1.48 17.53 11.03
CA TYR A 178 -2.81 17.81 11.58
C TYR A 178 -3.24 16.81 12.65
N SER A 179 -2.37 15.87 13.02
CA SER A 179 -2.67 14.78 13.97
C SER A 179 -3.18 15.24 15.32
N LYS A 180 -2.78 16.45 15.78
CA LYS A 180 -3.16 17.05 17.06
C LYS A 180 -3.94 18.36 16.90
N VAL A 181 -4.41 18.69 15.71
CA VAL A 181 -5.16 19.93 15.43
C VAL A 181 -6.66 19.66 15.62
N THR A 182 -7.37 20.55 16.30
CA THR A 182 -8.80 20.37 16.68
C THR A 182 -9.71 20.06 15.48
N ASN A 183 -9.51 20.72 14.34
CA ASN A 183 -10.23 20.46 13.09
C ASN A 183 -9.40 19.63 12.08
N GLY A 184 -8.42 18.91 12.57
CA GLY A 184 -7.45 18.19 11.74
C GLY A 184 -8.11 17.17 10.80
N ALA A 185 -9.12 16.46 11.25
CA ALA A 185 -9.85 15.51 10.42
C ALA A 185 -10.51 16.17 9.19
N GLN A 186 -11.09 17.37 9.35
CA GLN A 186 -11.66 18.09 8.21
C GLN A 186 -10.57 18.53 7.23
N ILE A 187 -9.44 19.02 7.73
CA ILE A 187 -8.30 19.43 6.87
C ILE A 187 -7.76 18.22 6.10
N VAL A 188 -7.60 17.09 6.75
CA VAL A 188 -7.16 15.84 6.09
C VAL A 188 -8.18 15.38 5.04
N CYS A 189 -9.47 15.44 5.37
CA CYS A 189 -10.54 15.14 4.40
C CYS A 189 -10.42 16.01 3.14
N ASP A 190 -10.29 17.31 3.31
CA ASP A 190 -10.20 18.27 2.20
C ASP A 190 -8.93 18.04 1.37
N ASN A 191 -7.81 17.71 2.03
CA ASN A 191 -6.55 17.37 1.35
C ASN A 191 -6.67 16.06 0.56
N ILE A 192 -7.27 15.00 1.11
CA ILE A 192 -7.51 13.75 0.38
C ILE A 192 -8.35 14.02 -0.88
N ILE A 193 -9.43 14.81 -0.76
CA ILE A 193 -10.30 15.13 -1.88
C ILE A 193 -9.57 15.96 -2.95
N ARG A 194 -8.80 16.96 -2.52
CA ARG A 194 -7.94 17.78 -3.41
C ARG A 194 -7.00 16.88 -4.21
N ASP A 195 -6.31 15.96 -3.53
CA ASP A 195 -5.28 15.13 -4.13
C ASP A 195 -5.88 14.01 -5.00
N ALA A 196 -7.00 13.42 -4.61
CA ALA A 196 -7.75 12.49 -5.44
C ALA A 196 -8.22 13.10 -6.76
N LYS A 197 -8.53 14.42 -6.76
CA LYS A 197 -8.99 15.18 -7.91
C LYS A 197 -7.87 15.91 -8.66
N SER A 198 -6.62 15.83 -8.19
CA SER A 198 -5.48 16.46 -8.82
C SER A 198 -5.22 15.89 -10.23
N LYS A 199 -4.40 16.57 -11.00
CA LYS A 199 -4.05 16.15 -12.38
C LYS A 199 -5.30 15.87 -13.24
N THR A 200 -5.53 14.61 -13.60
CA THR A 200 -6.67 14.19 -14.43
C THR A 200 -7.96 13.96 -13.63
N GLY A 201 -7.89 13.95 -12.29
CA GLY A 201 -9.01 13.56 -11.43
C GLY A 201 -9.41 12.09 -11.53
N ASP A 202 -8.51 11.24 -12.05
CA ASP A 202 -8.71 9.79 -12.19
C ASP A 202 -7.34 9.10 -12.21
N GLY A 203 -7.17 8.13 -11.33
CA GLY A 203 -5.95 7.32 -11.29
C GLY A 203 -4.83 7.87 -10.38
N ASN A 204 -5.14 8.70 -9.40
CA ASN A 204 -4.14 9.22 -8.45
C ASN A 204 -3.88 8.27 -7.29
N ILE A 205 -2.63 8.28 -6.79
CA ILE A 205 -2.20 7.64 -5.56
C ILE A 205 -2.06 8.73 -4.49
N VAL A 206 -2.84 8.61 -3.42
CA VAL A 206 -2.90 9.58 -2.31
C VAL A 206 -2.28 8.97 -1.06
N LEU A 207 -1.37 9.71 -0.42
CA LEU A 207 -0.69 9.32 0.81
C LEU A 207 -1.40 9.88 2.03
N ILE A 208 -1.68 9.01 3.01
CA ILE A 208 -2.02 9.30 4.40
C ILE A 208 -1.30 8.32 5.34
N HIS A 209 -1.51 8.45 6.66
CA HIS A 209 -0.97 7.53 7.67
C HIS A 209 -2.10 7.01 8.56
N ASP A 210 -2.21 5.70 8.78
CA ASP A 210 -3.25 5.11 9.65
C ASP A 210 -2.84 4.99 11.12
N ILE A 211 -1.84 5.74 11.52
CA ILE A 211 -1.36 5.83 12.91
C ILE A 211 -1.88 7.09 13.64
N HIS A 212 -2.66 7.91 12.98
CA HIS A 212 -3.22 9.16 13.53
C HIS A 212 -4.75 9.17 13.47
N GLU A 213 -5.40 9.53 14.58
CA GLU A 213 -6.86 9.59 14.70
C GLU A 213 -7.49 10.54 13.65
N ASN A 214 -6.94 11.75 13.50
CA ASN A 214 -7.42 12.72 12.52
C ASN A 214 -7.24 12.26 11.06
N SER A 215 -6.23 11.45 10.77
CA SER A 215 -6.02 10.89 9.44
C SER A 215 -7.13 9.90 9.08
N VAL A 216 -7.43 8.99 9.99
CA VAL A 216 -8.48 7.99 9.75
C VAL A 216 -9.87 8.61 9.76
N ALA A 217 -10.13 9.58 10.65
CA ALA A 217 -11.40 10.33 10.65
C ALA A 217 -11.57 11.15 9.36
N GLY A 218 -10.50 11.79 8.86
CA GLY A 218 -10.50 12.49 7.58
C GLY A 218 -10.72 11.56 6.39
N LEU A 219 -10.11 10.36 6.43
CA LEU A 219 -10.36 9.31 5.44
C LEU A 219 -11.85 8.93 5.36
N GLU A 220 -12.49 8.65 6.51
CA GLU A 220 -13.91 8.29 6.55
C GLU A 220 -14.79 9.35 5.88
N MET A 221 -14.51 10.63 6.15
CA MET A 221 -15.23 11.75 5.57
C MET A 221 -14.97 11.91 4.06
N ALA A 222 -13.72 11.73 3.62
CA ALA A 222 -13.33 11.84 2.22
C ALA A 222 -13.91 10.71 1.37
N LEU A 223 -13.92 9.47 1.88
CA LEU A 223 -14.53 8.32 1.21
C LEU A 223 -16.04 8.53 0.99
N ASP A 224 -16.75 9.10 1.98
CA ASP A 224 -18.18 9.42 1.84
C ASP A 224 -18.42 10.42 0.69
N GLN A 225 -17.62 11.48 0.62
CA GLN A 225 -17.77 12.51 -0.41
C GLN A 225 -17.39 11.99 -1.80
N LEU A 226 -16.22 11.35 -1.93
CA LEU A 226 -15.73 10.82 -3.20
C LEU A 226 -16.62 9.70 -3.74
N SER A 227 -17.23 8.88 -2.88
CA SER A 227 -18.18 7.84 -3.32
C SER A 227 -19.42 8.42 -4.00
N LYS A 228 -19.94 9.56 -3.50
CA LYS A 228 -21.08 10.31 -4.10
C LYS A 228 -20.70 10.90 -5.46
N GLU A 229 -19.42 11.14 -5.70
CA GLU A 229 -18.90 11.61 -6.99
C GLU A 229 -18.53 10.47 -7.95
N GLY A 230 -18.83 9.23 -7.58
CA GLY A 230 -18.66 8.04 -8.43
C GLY A 230 -17.25 7.42 -8.42
N TYR A 231 -16.39 7.81 -7.47
CA TYR A 231 -15.08 7.17 -7.32
C TYR A 231 -15.19 5.76 -6.80
N GLN A 232 -14.29 4.91 -7.28
CA GLN A 232 -13.97 3.62 -6.69
C GLN A 232 -12.62 3.74 -5.94
N PHE A 233 -12.57 3.15 -4.76
CA PHE A 233 -11.38 3.06 -3.94
C PHE A 233 -10.72 1.71 -4.22
N VAL A 234 -9.59 1.74 -4.90
CA VAL A 234 -8.90 0.55 -5.39
C VAL A 234 -7.52 0.42 -4.77
N THR A 235 -6.95 -0.77 -4.79
CA THR A 235 -5.55 -0.97 -4.43
C THR A 235 -4.61 -0.33 -5.46
N VAL A 236 -3.35 -0.08 -5.09
CA VAL A 236 -2.34 0.41 -6.04
C VAL A 236 -2.19 -0.56 -7.21
N SER A 237 -2.13 -1.87 -6.95
CA SER A 237 -2.04 -2.87 -8.02
C SER A 237 -3.23 -2.85 -8.98
N ASP A 238 -4.45 -2.66 -8.48
CA ASP A 238 -5.63 -2.52 -9.34
C ASP A 238 -5.59 -1.21 -10.12
N LEU A 239 -5.20 -0.10 -9.50
CA LEU A 239 -5.07 1.19 -10.18
C LEU A 239 -4.14 1.08 -11.37
N ILE A 240 -2.96 0.50 -11.16
CA ILE A 240 -1.95 0.29 -12.21
C ILE A 240 -2.50 -0.56 -13.35
N LYS A 241 -3.16 -1.65 -13.00
CA LYS A 241 -3.75 -2.59 -13.96
C LYS A 241 -4.75 -1.94 -14.88
N TYR A 242 -5.58 -1.04 -14.37
CA TYR A 242 -6.71 -0.49 -15.11
C TYR A 242 -6.46 0.91 -15.67
N LYS A 243 -5.64 1.73 -15.05
CA LYS A 243 -5.38 3.12 -15.47
C LYS A 243 -3.96 3.34 -16.03
N GLY A 244 -3.04 2.39 -15.79
CA GLY A 244 -1.68 2.50 -16.31
C GLY A 244 -0.94 3.67 -15.68
N HIS A 245 -0.66 3.61 -14.39
CA HIS A 245 0.13 4.65 -13.72
C HIS A 245 1.58 4.63 -14.23
N SER A 246 2.05 5.73 -14.84
CA SER A 246 3.33 5.78 -15.56
C SER A 246 4.54 6.08 -14.67
N GLU A 247 4.37 6.30 -13.37
CA GLU A 247 5.44 6.77 -12.48
C GLU A 247 5.87 5.75 -11.44
N TYR A 248 6.35 4.60 -11.92
CA TYR A 248 7.29 3.77 -11.13
C TYR A 248 8.69 4.31 -11.38
N ARG A 249 9.14 5.23 -10.57
CA ARG A 249 10.49 5.76 -10.66
C ARG A 249 11.30 5.40 -9.44
#